data_14a2b35ad350eb8d35c5bebd0c691ded
#
_entry.id   14a2b35ad350eb8d35c5bebd0c691ded
#
_cell.length_a   1.000
_cell.length_b   1.000
_cell.length_c   1.000
_cell.angle_alpha   90.00
_cell.angle_beta   90.00
_cell.angle_gamma   90.00
#
_symmetry.space_group_name_H-M   'P 1'
#
loop_
_entity.id
_entity.type
_entity.pdbx_description
1 polymer ?
#
loop_
_entity_poly.entity_id
_entity_poly.type
_entity_poly.pdbx_seq_one_letter_code
_entity_poly.pdbx_strand_id
1 'polypeptide(L)'
;MASIGPAQRACILSVAPSLGLPATPIQTVAGDWKEVRVDRSATCGTAVRFCCNLDLQPTTSSWVERIDHIGIASADTANEEAFFHNHLGCRIESRQTDYETLVAMESFVSDRYGIVQRQRVPEQVGGLRVLFLNVGDCELEILSELDSNPPRLIDRHDPGNTRQDRSAIGRFVERRCPGFHHLALKVPD
;
A
#
# COMPACT_ATOMS: atom_id res chain seq x y z
N MET A 1 -7.48 13.26 27.51
CA MET A 1 -8.11 12.44 26.47
C MET A 1 -9.59 12.30 26.78
N ALA A 2 -10.47 12.73 25.88
CA ALA A 2 -11.91 12.58 26.09
C ALA A 2 -12.29 11.11 25.89
N SER A 3 -12.93 10.49 26.88
CA SER A 3 -13.48 9.14 26.75
C SER A 3 -14.57 9.15 25.69
N ILE A 4 -14.49 8.26 24.70
CA ILE A 4 -15.54 8.07 23.71
C ILE A 4 -16.81 7.60 24.44
N GLY A 5 -17.87 8.42 24.37
CA GLY A 5 -19.13 8.11 25.03
C GLY A 5 -19.87 6.91 24.42
N PRO A 6 -20.84 6.29 25.14
CA PRO A 6 -21.59 5.12 24.64
C PRO A 6 -22.26 5.35 23.27
N ALA A 7 -22.73 6.56 22.99
CA ALA A 7 -23.34 6.94 21.73
C ALA A 7 -22.33 6.95 20.56
N GLN A 8 -21.09 7.38 20.79
CA GLN A 8 -20.03 7.31 19.78
C GLN A 8 -19.55 5.88 19.52
N ARG A 9 -19.56 5.03 20.56
CA ARG A 9 -19.22 3.60 20.39
C ARG A 9 -20.25 2.84 19.56
N ALA A 10 -21.54 3.15 19.71
CA ALA A 10 -22.60 2.61 18.86
C ALA A 10 -22.46 3.08 17.40
N CYS A 11 -21.97 4.29 17.18
CA CYS A 11 -21.76 4.88 15.87
C CYS A 11 -20.68 4.13 15.05
N ILE A 12 -19.60 3.68 15.68
CA ILE A 12 -18.49 2.99 14.98
C ILE A 12 -18.95 1.68 14.35
N LEU A 13 -19.81 0.92 15.01
CA LEU A 13 -20.33 -0.35 14.50
C LEU A 13 -21.40 -0.18 13.42
N SER A 14 -21.97 1.01 13.30
CA SER A 14 -22.92 1.34 12.25
C SER A 14 -22.25 1.95 11.00
N VAL A 15 -20.94 2.17 11.00
CA VAL A 15 -20.23 2.82 9.88
C VAL A 15 -20.42 2.03 8.57
N ALA A 16 -20.12 0.74 8.55
CA ALA A 16 -20.27 -0.05 7.33
C ALA A 16 -21.73 -0.07 6.83
N PRO A 17 -22.75 -0.33 7.65
CA PRO A 17 -24.15 -0.22 7.24
C PRO A 17 -24.54 1.20 6.78
N SER A 18 -24.10 2.26 7.47
CA SER A 18 -24.44 3.64 7.10
C SER A 18 -23.80 4.07 5.78
N LEU A 19 -22.69 3.46 5.40
CA LEU A 19 -22.02 3.67 4.11
C LEU A 19 -22.56 2.74 3.02
N GLY A 20 -23.53 1.86 3.33
CA GLY A 20 -24.05 0.87 2.40
C GLY A 20 -23.04 -0.20 2.01
N LEU A 21 -22.01 -0.40 2.82
CA LEU A 21 -20.97 -1.41 2.55
C LEU A 21 -21.47 -2.81 2.94
N PRO A 22 -21.27 -3.80 2.09
CA PRO A 22 -21.53 -5.19 2.46
C PRO A 22 -20.59 -5.59 3.60
N ALA A 23 -21.17 -6.00 4.72
CA ALA A 23 -20.42 -6.32 5.93
C ALA A 23 -21.11 -7.43 6.73
N THR A 24 -20.34 -8.10 7.59
CA THR A 24 -20.88 -9.10 8.51
C THR A 24 -21.76 -8.44 9.58
N PRO A 25 -22.67 -9.18 10.20
CA PRO A 25 -23.25 -8.76 11.46
C PRO A 25 -22.18 -8.47 12.52
N ILE A 26 -22.54 -7.66 13.52
CA ILE A 26 -21.67 -7.37 14.67
C ILE A 26 -21.29 -8.70 15.36
N GLN A 27 -20.01 -8.92 15.53
CA GLN A 27 -19.47 -10.10 16.20
C GLN A 27 -18.71 -9.68 17.46
N THR A 28 -18.81 -10.47 18.52
CA THR A 28 -17.97 -10.35 19.71
C THR A 28 -16.78 -11.28 19.53
N VAL A 29 -15.59 -10.74 19.63
CA VAL A 29 -14.32 -11.48 19.48
C VAL A 29 -13.52 -11.31 20.77
N ALA A 30 -13.00 -12.40 21.30
CA ALA A 30 -12.09 -12.44 22.47
C ALA A 30 -12.38 -11.39 23.55
N GLY A 31 -13.39 -11.63 24.39
CA GLY A 31 -13.81 -10.75 25.47
C GLY A 31 -14.81 -9.67 25.01
N ASP A 32 -14.59 -8.43 25.39
CA ASP A 32 -15.54 -7.32 25.13
C ASP A 32 -15.36 -6.65 23.76
N TRP A 33 -14.44 -7.12 22.97
CA TRP A 33 -14.18 -6.57 21.63
C TRP A 33 -15.33 -6.91 20.68
N LYS A 34 -15.87 -5.89 20.04
CA LYS A 34 -16.85 -6.04 18.97
C LYS A 34 -16.28 -5.58 17.65
N GLU A 35 -16.56 -6.31 16.59
CA GLU A 35 -16.14 -5.97 15.25
C GLU A 35 -17.23 -6.18 14.21
N VAL A 36 -17.12 -5.41 13.12
CA VAL A 36 -17.82 -5.61 11.85
C VAL A 36 -16.75 -5.77 10.79
N ARG A 37 -16.85 -6.83 10.01
CA ARG A 37 -15.92 -7.09 8.89
C ARG A 37 -16.58 -6.63 7.60
N VAL A 38 -15.89 -5.76 6.88
CA VAL A 38 -16.32 -5.38 5.53
C VAL A 38 -16.04 -6.53 4.58
N ASP A 39 -16.96 -6.78 3.65
CA ASP A 39 -16.73 -7.76 2.61
C ASP A 39 -15.54 -7.34 1.73
N ARG A 40 -14.66 -8.28 1.46
CA ARG A 40 -13.44 -8.02 0.69
C ARG A 40 -13.72 -7.58 -0.75
N SER A 41 -14.89 -7.90 -1.30
CA SER A 41 -15.30 -7.41 -2.63
C SER A 41 -15.44 -5.89 -2.68
N ALA A 42 -15.82 -5.25 -1.55
CA ALA A 42 -15.92 -3.80 -1.45
C ALA A 42 -14.58 -3.10 -1.17
N THR A 43 -13.55 -3.86 -0.83
CA THR A 43 -12.22 -3.35 -0.42
C THR A 43 -11.09 -3.91 -1.29
N CYS A 44 -11.40 -4.30 -2.52
CA CYS A 44 -10.44 -4.87 -3.49
C CYS A 44 -9.61 -6.04 -2.93
N GLY A 45 -10.17 -6.79 -1.98
CA GLY A 45 -9.49 -7.92 -1.34
C GLY A 45 -8.81 -7.58 -0.01
N THR A 46 -8.62 -6.32 0.33
CA THR A 46 -8.03 -5.89 1.60
C THR A 46 -8.97 -6.18 2.77
N ALA A 47 -8.45 -6.77 3.85
CA ALA A 47 -9.25 -7.08 5.03
C ALA A 47 -9.44 -5.83 5.90
N VAL A 48 -10.62 -5.23 5.85
CA VAL A 48 -11.01 -4.07 6.66
C VAL A 48 -12.01 -4.47 7.74
N ARG A 49 -11.79 -3.97 8.95
CA ARG A 49 -12.67 -4.20 10.10
C ARG A 49 -12.89 -2.91 10.86
N PHE A 50 -14.11 -2.65 11.25
CA PHE A 50 -14.45 -1.62 12.21
C PHE A 50 -14.58 -2.25 13.58
N CYS A 51 -13.81 -1.75 14.54
CA CYS A 51 -13.73 -2.30 15.89
C CYS A 51 -14.14 -1.26 16.93
N CYS A 52 -14.75 -1.71 18.01
CA CYS A 52 -15.01 -0.86 19.16
C CYS A 52 -14.64 -1.56 20.48
N ASN A 53 -14.68 -0.81 21.57
CA ASN A 53 -14.31 -1.27 22.92
C ASN A 53 -12.85 -1.73 23.02
N LEU A 54 -11.97 -1.14 22.21
CA LEU A 54 -10.53 -1.29 22.40
C LEU A 54 -10.11 -0.30 23.48
N ASP A 55 -10.08 -0.73 24.72
CA ASP A 55 -9.52 0.05 25.83
C ASP A 55 -8.00 -0.12 25.84
N LEU A 56 -7.37 0.42 24.78
CA LEU A 56 -5.93 0.37 24.63
C LEU A 56 -5.31 1.47 25.48
N GLN A 57 -4.53 1.05 26.46
CA GLN A 57 -3.72 2.00 27.22
C GLN A 57 -2.51 2.41 26.36
N PRO A 58 -2.23 3.71 26.27
CA PRO A 58 -1.03 4.16 25.57
C PRO A 58 0.20 3.55 26.25
N THR A 59 1.00 2.82 25.49
CA THR A 59 2.31 2.38 25.96
C THR A 59 3.36 3.30 25.38
N THR A 60 4.29 3.74 26.20
CA THR A 60 5.44 4.50 25.74
C THR A 60 6.57 3.52 25.40
N SER A 61 7.14 3.68 24.23
CA SER A 61 8.37 3.00 23.83
C SER A 61 9.46 4.05 23.65
N SER A 62 10.67 3.76 24.11
CA SER A 62 11.83 4.60 23.83
C SER A 62 12.39 4.38 22.40
N TRP A 63 11.92 3.34 21.71
CA TRP A 63 12.43 2.94 20.40
C TRP A 63 11.48 3.21 19.25
N VAL A 64 10.18 3.32 19.53
CA VAL A 64 9.16 3.52 18.51
C VAL A 64 8.25 4.66 18.94
N GLU A 65 8.13 5.69 18.12
CA GLU A 65 7.23 6.81 18.38
C GLU A 65 5.80 6.49 17.97
N ARG A 66 5.64 6.00 16.75
CA ARG A 66 4.33 5.68 16.15
C ARG A 66 4.47 4.74 14.94
N ILE A 67 3.35 4.24 14.47
CA ILE A 67 3.27 3.70 13.12
C ILE A 67 3.39 4.89 12.16
N ASP A 68 4.33 4.81 11.24
CA ASP A 68 4.48 5.82 10.21
C ASP A 68 3.48 5.57 9.08
N HIS A 69 3.60 4.43 8.42
CA HIS A 69 2.62 4.01 7.44
C HIS A 69 2.39 2.49 7.43
N ILE A 70 1.28 2.11 6.84
CA ILE A 70 0.90 0.73 6.58
C ILE A 70 0.83 0.54 5.07
N GLY A 71 1.72 -0.27 4.52
CA GLY A 71 1.74 -0.62 3.11
C GLY A 71 0.70 -1.67 2.77
N ILE A 72 -0.11 -1.39 1.76
CA ILE A 72 -1.14 -2.28 1.21
C ILE A 72 -0.81 -2.56 -0.25
N ALA A 73 -0.59 -3.83 -0.60
CA ALA A 73 -0.47 -4.26 -1.99
C ALA A 73 -1.87 -4.36 -2.60
N SER A 74 -2.10 -3.64 -3.69
CA SER A 74 -3.39 -3.55 -4.37
C SER A 74 -3.31 -4.06 -5.80
N ALA A 75 -4.38 -4.71 -6.25
CA ALA A 75 -4.58 -5.04 -7.65
C ALA A 75 -5.25 -3.88 -8.42
N ASP A 76 -5.91 -2.96 -7.71
CA ASP A 76 -6.71 -1.87 -8.27
C ASP A 76 -6.70 -0.65 -7.36
N THR A 77 -5.72 0.23 -7.57
CA THR A 77 -5.56 1.46 -6.77
C THR A 77 -6.77 2.39 -6.89
N ALA A 78 -7.46 2.42 -8.04
CA ALA A 78 -8.59 3.32 -8.22
C ALA A 78 -9.78 2.92 -7.33
N ASN A 79 -10.06 1.62 -7.23
CA ASN A 79 -11.09 1.11 -6.33
C ASN A 79 -10.70 1.24 -4.85
N GLU A 80 -9.42 1.03 -4.50
CA GLU A 80 -8.94 1.27 -3.12
C GLU A 80 -9.07 2.77 -2.77
N GLU A 81 -8.70 3.66 -3.68
CA GLU A 81 -8.90 5.09 -3.49
C GLU A 81 -10.38 5.42 -3.29
N ALA A 82 -11.27 4.88 -4.13
CA ALA A 82 -12.70 5.08 -3.99
C ALA A 82 -13.20 4.60 -2.62
N PHE A 83 -12.73 3.46 -2.14
CA PHE A 83 -13.10 2.95 -0.82
C PHE A 83 -12.58 3.84 0.32
N PHE A 84 -11.28 4.07 0.39
CA PHE A 84 -10.70 4.79 1.52
C PHE A 84 -10.99 6.30 1.47
N HIS A 85 -10.92 6.91 0.30
CA HIS A 85 -11.15 8.35 0.15
C HIS A 85 -12.63 8.69 0.06
N ASN A 86 -13.38 8.11 -0.90
CA ASN A 86 -14.75 8.54 -1.16
C ASN A 86 -15.73 7.97 -0.11
N HIS A 87 -15.57 6.72 0.31
CA HIS A 87 -16.50 6.13 1.29
C HIS A 87 -16.08 6.42 2.74
N LEU A 88 -14.80 6.29 3.07
CA LEU A 88 -14.34 6.50 4.45
C LEU A 88 -13.90 7.92 4.76
N GLY A 89 -13.73 8.78 3.75
CA GLY A 89 -13.34 10.18 3.91
C GLY A 89 -11.87 10.37 4.30
N CYS A 90 -11.01 9.37 4.10
CA CYS A 90 -9.57 9.50 4.32
C CYS A 90 -9.00 10.54 3.34
N ARG A 91 -8.24 11.49 3.86
CA ARG A 91 -7.65 12.54 3.03
C ARG A 91 -6.48 11.98 2.23
N ILE A 92 -6.47 12.23 0.92
CA ILE A 92 -5.31 11.94 0.08
C ILE A 92 -4.19 12.91 0.46
N GLU A 93 -3.05 12.35 0.82
CA GLU A 93 -1.83 13.10 1.07
C GLU A 93 -1.11 13.34 -0.25
N SER A 94 -0.77 12.27 -0.97
CA SER A 94 -0.08 12.36 -2.26
C SER A 94 -0.39 11.19 -3.18
N ARG A 95 -0.12 11.38 -4.47
CA ARG A 95 -0.08 10.34 -5.49
C ARG A 95 1.27 10.39 -6.17
N GLN A 96 1.95 9.26 -6.21
CA GLN A 96 3.27 9.14 -6.79
C GLN A 96 3.26 8.07 -7.89
N THR A 97 4.13 8.25 -8.86
CA THR A 97 4.39 7.23 -9.88
C THR A 97 5.89 7.14 -10.06
N ASP A 98 6.43 6.02 -9.64
CA ASP A 98 7.84 5.71 -9.78
C ASP A 98 8.06 4.93 -11.07
N TYR A 99 8.90 5.45 -11.93
CA TYR A 99 9.27 4.79 -13.18
C TYR A 99 10.61 4.11 -13.04
N GLU A 100 10.65 2.85 -13.45
CA GLU A 100 11.90 2.12 -13.61
C GLU A 100 12.36 2.21 -15.05
N THR A 101 13.61 2.68 -15.25
CA THR A 101 14.15 2.96 -16.57
C THR A 101 15.43 2.17 -16.78
N LEU A 102 15.49 1.44 -17.88
CA LEU A 102 16.73 0.81 -18.35
C LEU A 102 17.54 1.79 -19.16
N VAL A 103 18.76 2.05 -18.71
CA VAL A 103 19.75 2.83 -19.46
C VAL A 103 20.84 1.89 -19.95
N ALA A 104 20.90 1.70 -21.25
CA ALA A 104 21.93 0.88 -21.89
C ALA A 104 23.02 1.76 -22.48
N MET A 105 24.28 1.45 -22.15
CA MET A 105 25.45 2.07 -22.75
C MET A 105 26.16 1.05 -23.64
N GLU A 106 26.45 1.45 -24.86
CA GLU A 106 27.31 0.70 -25.75
C GLU A 106 28.68 1.36 -25.80
N SER A 107 29.72 0.57 -25.63
CA SER A 107 31.09 1.02 -25.84
C SER A 107 31.78 0.12 -26.84
N PHE A 108 32.55 0.72 -27.71
CA PHE A 108 33.47 -0.01 -28.56
C PHE A 108 34.84 0.64 -28.57
N VAL A 109 35.86 -0.17 -28.74
CA VAL A 109 37.25 0.27 -28.84
C VAL A 109 37.67 0.11 -30.27
N SER A 110 38.29 1.15 -30.82
CA SER A 110 38.85 1.15 -32.17
C SER A 110 40.30 1.68 -32.13
N ASP A 111 41.21 0.99 -32.77
CA ASP A 111 42.61 1.42 -32.88
C ASP A 111 42.75 2.76 -33.58
N ARG A 112 41.76 3.08 -34.42
CA ARG A 112 41.74 4.37 -35.16
C ARG A 112 41.03 5.49 -34.41
N TYR A 113 39.93 5.17 -33.72
CA TYR A 113 39.05 6.19 -33.15
C TYR A 113 39.02 6.18 -31.60
N GLY A 114 39.80 5.29 -31.01
CA GLY A 114 39.81 5.16 -29.55
C GLY A 114 38.53 4.51 -28.99
N ILE A 115 38.19 4.92 -27.77
CA ILE A 115 36.98 4.42 -27.10
C ILE A 115 35.81 5.32 -27.46
N VAL A 116 34.76 4.74 -28.01
CA VAL A 116 33.49 5.42 -28.28
C VAL A 116 32.41 4.85 -27.40
N GLN A 117 31.73 5.70 -26.67
CA GLN A 117 30.58 5.34 -25.83
C GLN A 117 29.33 6.01 -26.41
N ARG A 118 28.26 5.25 -26.48
CA ARG A 118 26.94 5.73 -26.88
C ARG A 118 25.91 5.29 -25.86
N GLN A 119 25.15 6.22 -25.36
CA GLN A 119 23.97 5.94 -24.56
C GLN A 119 22.78 5.73 -25.50
N ARG A 120 22.07 4.62 -25.32
CA ARG A 120 20.79 4.41 -26.00
C ARG A 120 19.71 5.26 -25.32
N VAL A 121 18.63 5.48 -26.03
CA VAL A 121 17.44 6.12 -25.45
C VAL A 121 16.98 5.26 -24.27
N PRO A 122 16.77 5.86 -23.09
CA PRO A 122 16.28 5.14 -21.93
C PRO A 122 14.93 4.50 -22.22
N GLU A 123 14.76 3.25 -21.81
CA GLU A 123 13.54 2.49 -21.98
C GLU A 123 12.86 2.30 -20.61
N GLN A 124 11.58 2.68 -20.52
CA GLN A 124 10.81 2.40 -19.33
C GLN A 124 10.49 0.91 -19.28
N VAL A 125 10.86 0.28 -18.18
CA VAL A 125 10.78 -1.17 -18.01
C VAL A 125 9.86 -1.59 -16.87
N GLY A 126 9.31 -0.66 -16.13
CA GLY A 126 8.39 -0.91 -15.05
C GLY A 126 8.07 0.32 -14.24
N GLY A 127 7.44 0.11 -13.09
CA GLY A 127 7.16 1.14 -12.13
C GLY A 127 6.14 0.74 -11.09
N LEU A 128 5.92 1.66 -10.18
CA LEU A 128 4.98 1.56 -9.07
C LEU A 128 4.06 2.78 -9.09
N ARG A 129 2.78 2.55 -8.81
CA ARG A 129 1.86 3.60 -8.37
C ARG A 129 1.74 3.54 -6.87
N VAL A 130 1.87 4.69 -6.25
CA VAL A 130 1.76 4.83 -4.80
C VAL A 130 0.73 5.89 -4.48
N LEU A 131 -0.19 5.56 -3.60
CA LEU A 131 -1.21 6.48 -3.08
C LEU A 131 -1.08 6.54 -1.57
N PHE A 132 -0.80 7.72 -1.03
CA PHE A 132 -0.79 7.96 0.40
C PHE A 132 -2.10 8.59 0.88
N LEU A 133 -2.67 8.02 1.93
CA LEU A 133 -3.91 8.44 2.56
C LEU A 133 -3.72 8.60 4.06
N ASN A 134 -4.11 9.75 4.60
CA ASN A 134 -4.03 9.98 6.04
C ASN A 134 -5.15 9.26 6.80
N VAL A 135 -4.78 8.49 7.82
CA VAL A 135 -5.70 7.79 8.73
C VAL A 135 -5.26 8.04 10.18
N GLY A 136 -5.87 9.01 10.82
CA GLY A 136 -5.45 9.43 12.16
C GLY A 136 -4.07 10.06 12.15
N ASP A 137 -3.14 9.47 12.89
CA ASP A 137 -1.73 9.85 12.99
C ASP A 137 -0.78 8.94 12.20
N CYS A 138 -1.34 8.08 11.35
CA CYS A 138 -0.57 7.23 10.45
C CYS A 138 -1.06 7.37 9.01
N GLU A 139 -0.33 6.82 8.05
CA GLU A 139 -0.69 6.82 6.65
C GLU A 139 -0.96 5.40 6.15
N LEU A 140 -1.87 5.28 5.19
CA LEU A 140 -1.97 4.10 4.34
C LEU A 140 -1.22 4.38 3.05
N GLU A 141 -0.29 3.51 2.72
CA GLU A 141 0.44 3.51 1.46
C GLU A 141 -0.10 2.40 0.57
N ILE A 142 -0.87 2.77 -0.45
CA ILE A 142 -1.44 1.80 -1.38
C ILE A 142 -0.51 1.67 -2.57
N LEU A 143 0.00 0.47 -2.77
CA LEU A 143 0.99 0.12 -3.78
C LEU A 143 0.35 -0.72 -4.87
N SER A 144 0.50 -0.32 -6.12
CA SER A 144 0.13 -1.14 -7.26
C SER A 144 1.22 -1.12 -8.33
N GLU A 145 1.28 -2.17 -9.11
CA GLU A 145 2.16 -2.22 -10.25
C GLU A 145 1.71 -1.20 -11.30
N LEU A 146 2.66 -0.47 -11.87
CA LEU A 146 2.40 0.33 -13.04
C LEU A 146 2.35 -0.59 -14.25
N ASP A 147 1.17 -0.71 -14.82
CA ASP A 147 0.98 -1.47 -16.06
C ASP A 147 1.78 -0.81 -17.19
N SER A 148 2.90 -1.41 -17.53
CA SER A 148 3.75 -0.95 -18.63
C SER A 148 3.43 -1.79 -19.86
N ASN A 149 2.70 -1.22 -20.80
CA ASN A 149 2.55 -1.77 -22.12
C ASN A 149 3.69 -1.19 -23.02
N PRO A 150 4.56 -1.98 -23.63
CA PRO A 150 4.42 -3.39 -24.02
C PRO A 150 4.88 -4.38 -22.93
N PRO A 151 4.47 -5.67 -23.07
CA PRO A 151 4.88 -6.73 -22.15
C PRO A 151 6.40 -6.86 -22.13
N ARG A 152 6.95 -6.97 -20.95
CA ARG A 152 8.38 -6.88 -20.69
C ARG A 152 9.16 -8.02 -21.29
N LEU A 153 10.15 -7.68 -22.08
CA LEU A 153 11.13 -8.64 -22.61
C LEU A 153 12.19 -9.07 -21.59
N ILE A 154 12.19 -8.50 -20.37
CA ILE A 154 13.27 -8.72 -19.40
C ILE A 154 12.69 -9.14 -18.05
N ASP A 155 12.28 -10.38 -17.98
CA ASP A 155 11.98 -11.09 -16.73
C ASP A 155 13.18 -11.96 -16.30
N ARG A 156 14.39 -11.45 -16.50
CA ARG A 156 15.60 -12.15 -16.10
C ARG A 156 16.13 -11.57 -14.81
N HIS A 157 15.90 -12.31 -13.77
CA HIS A 157 16.57 -12.14 -12.49
C HIS A 157 18.00 -12.67 -12.63
N ASP A 158 18.93 -11.81 -13.00
CA ASP A 158 20.33 -12.18 -13.01
C ASP A 158 20.84 -12.24 -11.56
N PRO A 159 21.44 -13.37 -11.13
CA PRO A 159 21.99 -13.52 -9.80
C PRO A 159 23.00 -12.40 -9.49
N GLY A 160 22.82 -11.73 -8.34
CA GLY A 160 23.71 -10.67 -7.89
C GLY A 160 23.36 -9.26 -8.38
N ASN A 161 22.24 -9.08 -9.08
CA ASN A 161 21.76 -7.77 -9.48
C ASN A 161 20.85 -7.18 -8.41
N THR A 162 21.18 -5.97 -7.92
CA THR A 162 20.34 -5.19 -6.99
C THR A 162 19.15 -4.53 -7.67
N ARG A 163 18.80 -4.94 -8.88
CA ARG A 163 17.63 -4.40 -9.59
C ARG A 163 16.40 -4.65 -8.76
N GLN A 164 15.63 -3.60 -8.56
CA GLN A 164 14.32 -3.71 -7.95
C GLN A 164 13.49 -4.72 -8.73
N ASP A 165 12.82 -5.56 -7.98
CA ASP A 165 11.91 -6.53 -8.54
C ASP A 165 10.69 -5.81 -9.11
N ARG A 166 10.65 -5.67 -10.42
CA ARG A 166 9.67 -4.88 -11.17
C ARG A 166 8.24 -5.34 -11.00
N SER A 167 8.04 -6.58 -10.64
CA SER A 167 6.72 -7.17 -10.41
C SER A 167 6.54 -7.60 -8.96
N ALA A 168 7.28 -7.00 -8.02
CA ALA A 168 7.19 -7.39 -6.62
C ALA A 168 5.77 -7.31 -6.08
N ILE A 169 5.07 -6.23 -6.36
CA ILE A 169 3.68 -6.04 -5.93
C ILE A 169 2.73 -6.96 -6.69
N GLY A 170 2.87 -7.08 -8.01
CA GLY A 170 2.07 -8.01 -8.81
C GLY A 170 2.20 -9.45 -8.32
N ARG A 171 3.44 -9.93 -8.13
CA ARG A 171 3.68 -11.28 -7.58
C ARG A 171 3.20 -11.46 -6.14
N PHE A 172 3.28 -10.42 -5.33
CA PHE A 172 2.71 -10.49 -3.98
C PHE A 172 1.20 -10.70 -4.05
N VAL A 173 0.50 -9.90 -4.86
CA VAL A 173 -0.96 -9.98 -5.05
C VAL A 173 -1.36 -11.34 -5.62
N GLU A 174 -0.65 -11.86 -6.61
CA GLU A 174 -0.92 -13.20 -7.18
C GLU A 174 -0.77 -14.31 -6.16
N ARG A 175 0.25 -14.25 -5.30
CA ARG A 175 0.55 -15.33 -4.34
C ARG A 175 -0.22 -15.22 -3.03
N ARG A 176 -0.54 -14.00 -2.58
CA ARG A 176 -1.08 -13.73 -1.24
C ARG A 176 -2.41 -12.98 -1.24
N CYS A 177 -2.95 -12.63 -2.42
CA CYS A 177 -4.08 -11.71 -2.60
C CYS A 177 -3.74 -10.26 -2.16
N PRO A 178 -4.55 -9.27 -2.58
CA PRO A 178 -4.40 -7.90 -2.10
C PRO A 178 -4.49 -7.80 -0.58
N GLY A 179 -3.77 -6.87 0.02
CA GLY A 179 -3.82 -6.62 1.44
C GLY A 179 -2.49 -6.18 2.04
N PHE A 180 -2.33 -6.38 3.34
CA PHE A 180 -1.18 -5.95 4.12
C PHE A 180 0.14 -6.43 3.50
N HIS A 181 1.02 -5.49 3.19
CA HIS A 181 2.32 -5.74 2.60
C HIS A 181 3.45 -5.48 3.60
N HIS A 182 3.48 -4.30 4.22
CA HIS A 182 4.50 -3.94 5.21
C HIS A 182 4.00 -2.91 6.23
N LEU A 183 4.79 -2.74 7.27
CA LEU A 183 4.61 -1.76 8.32
C LEU A 183 5.89 -0.95 8.45
N ALA A 184 5.78 0.37 8.41
CA ALA A 184 6.86 1.28 8.75
C ALA A 184 6.64 1.88 10.13
N LEU A 185 7.71 1.97 10.90
CA LEU A 185 7.70 2.52 12.25
C LEU A 185 8.58 3.76 12.29
N LYS A 186 8.02 4.86 12.80
CA LYS A 186 8.80 6.03 13.11
C LYS A 186 9.58 5.80 14.41
N VAL A 187 10.89 6.04 14.35
CA VAL A 187 11.80 5.98 15.49
C VAL A 187 12.31 7.38 15.82
N PRO A 188 12.75 7.65 17.07
CA PRO A 188 13.41 8.90 17.41
C PRO A 188 14.70 9.11 16.58
N ASP A 189 15.03 10.37 16.30
CA ASP A 189 16.27 10.78 15.64
C ASP A 189 17.50 10.50 16.55
#